data_a487d4d9bb1317474a9be17266378a10
#
_entry.id   a487d4d9bb1317474a9be17266378a10
#
_cell.length_a   1.000
_cell.length_b   1.000
_cell.length_c   1.000
_cell.angle_alpha   90.00
_cell.angle_beta   90.00
_cell.angle_gamma   90.00
#
_symmetry.space_group_name_H-M   'P 1'
#
loop_
_entity.id
_entity.type
_entity.pdbx_description
1 polymer ?
#
loop_
_entity_poly.entity_id
_entity_poly.type
_entity_poly.pdbx_seq_one_letter_code
_entity_poly.pdbx_strand_id
1 'polypeptide(L)'
;GAKTDGSIFKNIIIENASGKSINGIDYFSSLSVHAAKNIIFDNILIKNNSNFDDMMHIIYSDNIQVINSNFLNAYKDSIDVDVSKDILFVNSNVLNSGNDGIDFMESTAQLYKMNISSSADKGVSVGENSRVLINDSIISSNNYGVVSKDLSKTIIKNTLLENNKIQLSVYKKNWRYGGSGVIQIKNSEISAVENYINSD
;
A
#
# COMPACT_ATOMS: atom_id res chain seq x y z
N GLY A 1 15.04 -13.64 -3.28
CA GLY A 1 16.31 -13.93 -2.60
C GLY A 1 17.53 -13.41 -3.36
N ALA A 2 18.74 -13.59 -2.84
CA ALA A 2 19.97 -12.99 -3.37
C ALA A 2 20.24 -13.27 -4.86
N LYS A 3 19.70 -14.35 -5.41
CA LYS A 3 19.84 -14.68 -6.85
C LYS A 3 18.89 -13.88 -7.76
N THR A 4 17.94 -13.17 -7.21
CA THR A 4 17.01 -12.32 -7.96
C THR A 4 17.37 -10.84 -7.87
N ASP A 5 18.46 -10.50 -7.21
CA ASP A 5 18.96 -9.15 -7.07
C ASP A 5 19.21 -8.49 -8.43
N GLY A 6 18.68 -7.30 -8.62
CA GLY A 6 18.76 -6.54 -9.88
C GLY A 6 17.84 -7.01 -11.00
N SER A 7 16.86 -7.87 -10.71
CA SER A 7 15.90 -8.33 -11.73
C SER A 7 14.94 -7.24 -12.16
N ILE A 8 14.58 -7.24 -13.44
CA ILE A 8 13.57 -6.35 -14.02
C ILE A 8 12.45 -7.20 -14.60
N PHE A 9 11.24 -6.98 -14.12
CA PHE A 9 10.03 -7.61 -14.62
C PHE A 9 9.21 -6.56 -15.37
N LYS A 10 8.98 -6.80 -16.65
CA LYS A 10 8.36 -5.79 -17.52
C LYS A 10 7.26 -6.35 -18.39
N ASN A 11 6.16 -5.58 -18.55
CA ASN A 11 5.04 -5.94 -19.42
C ASN A 11 4.40 -7.29 -19.03
N ILE A 12 4.10 -7.48 -17.76
CA ILE A 12 3.55 -8.74 -17.24
C ILE A 12 2.08 -8.55 -16.86
N ILE A 13 1.27 -9.53 -17.21
CA ILE A 13 -0.11 -9.63 -16.74
C ILE A 13 -0.24 -10.87 -15.85
N ILE A 14 -0.75 -10.67 -14.64
CA ILE A 14 -1.13 -11.73 -13.70
C ILE A 14 -2.63 -11.59 -13.46
N GLU A 15 -3.39 -12.60 -13.85
CA GLU A 15 -4.85 -12.57 -13.78
C GLU A 15 -5.39 -13.84 -13.12
N ASN A 16 -6.41 -13.68 -12.27
CA ASN A 16 -7.07 -14.78 -11.56
C ASN A 16 -6.11 -15.69 -10.77
N ALA A 17 -4.98 -15.12 -10.35
CA ALA A 17 -4.00 -15.83 -9.55
C ALA A 17 -4.37 -15.78 -8.07
N SER A 18 -3.77 -16.65 -7.29
CA SER A 18 -3.97 -16.73 -5.86
C SER A 18 -2.68 -17.16 -5.18
N GLY A 19 -2.61 -16.98 -3.87
CA GLY A 19 -1.52 -17.49 -3.05
C GLY A 19 -1.51 -19.01 -2.93
N LYS A 20 -0.47 -19.56 -2.34
CA LYS A 20 -0.32 -20.99 -2.08
C LYS A 20 0.71 -21.26 -0.97
N SER A 21 0.46 -22.31 -0.17
CA SER A 21 1.48 -22.88 0.71
C SER A 21 2.44 -23.77 -0.08
N ILE A 22 3.73 -23.49 -0.01
CA ILE A 22 4.80 -24.25 -0.66
C ILE A 22 5.85 -24.61 0.37
N ASN A 23 6.09 -25.90 0.59
CA ASN A 23 7.09 -26.40 1.55
C ASN A 23 6.95 -25.79 2.97
N GLY A 24 5.71 -25.63 3.43
CA GLY A 24 5.43 -25.07 4.77
C GLY A 24 5.59 -23.54 4.87
N ILE A 25 5.80 -22.84 3.77
CA ILE A 25 5.80 -21.38 3.69
C ILE A 25 4.53 -20.94 2.98
N ASP A 26 3.78 -20.06 3.61
CA ASP A 26 2.58 -19.47 3.03
C ASP A 26 2.93 -18.24 2.21
N TYR A 27 2.56 -18.29 0.93
CA TYR A 27 2.61 -17.15 0.02
C TYR A 27 1.17 -16.68 -0.19
N PHE A 28 0.79 -15.61 0.50
CA PHE A 28 -0.61 -15.14 0.56
C PHE A 28 -1.03 -14.27 -0.62
N SER A 29 -0.17 -14.08 -1.60
CA SER A 29 -0.40 -13.14 -2.71
C SER A 29 -0.26 -13.78 -4.09
N SER A 30 -0.84 -13.13 -5.09
CA SER A 30 -0.65 -13.51 -6.49
C SER A 30 0.80 -13.31 -6.95
N LEU A 31 1.48 -12.29 -6.42
CA LEU A 31 2.89 -12.00 -6.65
C LEU A 31 3.59 -11.74 -5.32
N SER A 32 4.45 -12.64 -4.90
CA SER A 32 5.20 -12.54 -3.65
C SER A 32 6.67 -12.15 -3.89
N VAL A 33 7.13 -11.11 -3.22
CA VAL A 33 8.53 -10.63 -3.25
C VAL A 33 9.12 -10.82 -1.86
N HIS A 34 9.86 -11.90 -1.67
CA HIS A 34 10.40 -12.28 -0.36
C HIS A 34 11.92 -12.16 -0.33
N ALA A 35 12.46 -11.42 0.63
CA ALA A 35 13.89 -11.26 0.90
C ALA A 35 14.68 -10.93 -0.38
N ALA A 36 14.19 -9.97 -1.14
CA ALA A 36 14.74 -9.57 -2.44
C ALA A 36 15.26 -8.13 -2.40
N LYS A 37 16.17 -7.80 -3.31
CA LYS A 37 16.74 -6.46 -3.41
C LYS A 37 16.84 -5.97 -4.85
N ASN A 38 16.77 -4.64 -5.01
CA ASN A 38 17.02 -3.96 -6.27
C ASN A 38 16.15 -4.50 -7.43
N ILE A 39 14.86 -4.75 -7.19
CA ILE A 39 13.96 -5.29 -8.22
C ILE A 39 13.08 -4.16 -8.76
N ILE A 40 12.89 -4.17 -10.06
CA ILE A 40 12.00 -3.26 -10.76
C ILE A 40 10.86 -4.05 -11.41
N PHE A 41 9.64 -3.64 -11.09
CA PHE A 41 8.41 -4.04 -11.78
C PHE A 41 7.94 -2.85 -12.61
N ASP A 42 7.94 -2.96 -13.94
CA ASP A 42 7.53 -1.88 -14.84
C ASP A 42 6.43 -2.35 -15.78
N ASN A 43 5.33 -1.63 -15.78
CA ASN A 43 4.15 -1.94 -16.58
C ASN A 43 3.62 -3.35 -16.30
N ILE A 44 3.34 -3.64 -15.02
CA ILE A 44 2.66 -4.88 -14.64
C ILE A 44 1.17 -4.61 -14.42
N LEU A 45 0.35 -5.58 -14.74
CA LEU A 45 -1.08 -5.63 -14.44
C LEU A 45 -1.36 -6.85 -13.58
N ILE A 46 -1.83 -6.64 -12.35
CA ILE A 46 -2.35 -7.72 -11.52
C ILE A 46 -3.84 -7.47 -11.32
N LYS A 47 -4.67 -8.48 -11.60
CA LYS A 47 -6.12 -8.32 -11.47
C LYS A 47 -6.85 -9.59 -11.08
N ASN A 48 -7.99 -9.38 -10.38
CA ASN A 48 -8.95 -10.42 -10.06
C ASN A 48 -8.34 -11.60 -9.29
N ASN A 49 -7.53 -11.33 -8.25
CA ASN A 49 -7.10 -12.41 -7.37
C ASN A 49 -8.28 -12.97 -6.57
N SER A 50 -8.18 -14.21 -6.14
CA SER A 50 -9.24 -14.89 -5.38
C SER A 50 -8.65 -15.77 -4.27
N ASN A 51 -9.41 -15.95 -3.21
CA ASN A 51 -9.17 -16.91 -2.13
C ASN A 51 -7.98 -16.65 -1.20
N PHE A 52 -7.08 -15.73 -1.49
CA PHE A 52 -5.98 -15.32 -0.62
C PHE A 52 -5.92 -13.80 -0.48
N ASP A 53 -5.10 -13.34 0.46
CA ASP A 53 -5.15 -11.97 0.95
C ASP A 53 -4.81 -10.96 -0.14
N ASP A 54 -3.57 -10.94 -0.61
CA ASP A 54 -3.05 -9.83 -1.38
C ASP A 54 -2.92 -10.11 -2.87
N MET A 55 -2.89 -9.06 -3.67
CA MET A 55 -2.42 -9.18 -5.05
C MET A 55 -0.90 -9.21 -5.10
N MET A 56 -0.24 -8.30 -4.38
CA MET A 56 1.21 -8.23 -4.29
C MET A 56 1.63 -8.12 -2.83
N HIS A 57 2.54 -8.98 -2.39
CA HIS A 57 3.13 -8.95 -1.05
C HIS A 57 4.65 -8.77 -1.14
N ILE A 58 5.16 -7.70 -0.55
CA ILE A 58 6.61 -7.38 -0.48
C ILE A 58 7.06 -7.51 0.97
N ILE A 59 7.90 -8.47 1.27
CA ILE A 59 8.34 -8.72 2.64
C ILE A 59 9.84 -8.94 2.74
N TYR A 60 10.47 -8.40 3.80
CA TYR A 60 11.93 -8.49 4.07
C TYR A 60 12.79 -8.04 2.89
N SER A 61 12.33 -7.04 2.15
CA SER A 61 12.90 -6.64 0.87
C SER A 61 13.43 -5.20 0.91
N ASP A 62 14.43 -4.88 0.07
CA ASP A 62 15.02 -3.56 -0.02
C ASP A 62 15.05 -3.06 -1.46
N ASN A 63 14.84 -1.75 -1.67
CA ASN A 63 14.94 -1.07 -2.96
C ASN A 63 14.12 -1.79 -4.05
N ILE A 64 12.82 -1.90 -3.81
CA ILE A 64 11.86 -2.43 -4.78
C ILE A 64 11.12 -1.27 -5.42
N GLN A 65 11.05 -1.26 -6.74
CA GLN A 65 10.33 -0.23 -7.50
C GLN A 65 9.18 -0.86 -8.27
N VAL A 66 8.01 -0.27 -8.17
CA VAL A 66 6.81 -0.62 -8.92
C VAL A 66 6.36 0.61 -9.67
N ILE A 67 6.49 0.60 -10.98
CA ILE A 67 6.26 1.76 -11.83
C ILE A 67 5.29 1.46 -12.96
N ASN A 68 4.48 2.45 -13.37
CA ASN A 68 3.54 2.35 -14.49
C ASN A 68 2.59 1.14 -14.39
N SER A 69 2.18 0.76 -13.20
CA SER A 69 1.54 -0.54 -12.95
C SER A 69 0.10 -0.40 -12.48
N ASN A 70 -0.69 -1.46 -12.63
CA ASN A 70 -2.10 -1.45 -12.27
C ASN A 70 -2.47 -2.67 -11.42
N PHE A 71 -3.21 -2.43 -10.35
CA PHE A 71 -3.76 -3.42 -9.43
C PHE A 71 -5.27 -3.25 -9.40
N LEU A 72 -6.01 -4.23 -9.90
CA LEU A 72 -7.45 -4.09 -10.14
C LEU A 72 -8.25 -5.25 -9.53
N ASN A 73 -9.27 -4.92 -8.75
CA ASN A 73 -10.22 -5.88 -8.19
C ASN A 73 -9.55 -6.89 -7.26
N ALA A 74 -8.88 -6.42 -6.21
CA ALA A 74 -8.31 -7.30 -5.19
C ALA A 74 -9.40 -7.96 -4.34
N TYR A 75 -9.18 -9.22 -3.99
CA TYR A 75 -10.06 -9.95 -3.06
C TYR A 75 -10.04 -9.32 -1.66
N LYS A 76 -8.86 -8.96 -1.17
CA LYS A 76 -8.66 -8.15 0.03
C LYS A 76 -7.71 -6.99 -0.25
N ASP A 77 -6.44 -7.05 0.18
CA ASP A 77 -5.49 -5.97 -0.04
C ASP A 77 -4.90 -6.04 -1.46
N SER A 78 -4.78 -4.89 -2.10
CA SER A 78 -4.09 -4.88 -3.39
C SER A 78 -2.60 -5.05 -3.21
N ILE A 79 -2.00 -4.35 -2.24
CA ILE A 79 -0.57 -4.41 -1.99
C ILE A 79 -0.33 -4.42 -0.48
N ASP A 80 0.47 -5.37 -0.01
CA ASP A 80 0.95 -5.46 1.36
C ASP A 80 2.49 -5.35 1.40
N VAL A 81 3.04 -4.53 2.29
CA VAL A 81 4.47 -4.23 2.39
C VAL A 81 4.93 -4.36 3.84
N ASP A 82 5.61 -5.45 4.14
CA ASP A 82 6.06 -5.81 5.46
C ASP A 82 7.58 -5.75 5.61
N VAL A 83 8.03 -5.16 6.70
CA VAL A 83 9.43 -5.18 7.17
C VAL A 83 10.41 -4.91 6.01
N SER A 84 10.08 -3.93 5.17
CA SER A 84 10.78 -3.64 3.93
C SER A 84 11.22 -2.18 3.84
N LYS A 85 12.29 -1.89 3.11
CA LYS A 85 12.88 -0.55 3.05
C LYS A 85 13.03 -0.05 1.63
N ASP A 86 12.97 1.28 1.48
CA ASP A 86 13.18 1.96 0.21
C ASP A 86 12.27 1.44 -0.91
N ILE A 87 11.00 1.26 -0.57
CA ILE A 87 9.98 0.81 -1.52
C ILE A 87 9.41 2.01 -2.26
N LEU A 88 9.38 1.95 -3.58
CA LEU A 88 8.95 3.04 -4.44
C LEU A 88 7.81 2.61 -5.37
N PHE A 89 6.69 3.29 -5.27
CA PHE A 89 5.58 3.17 -6.22
C PHE A 89 5.46 4.46 -7.02
N VAL A 90 5.43 4.37 -8.35
CA VAL A 90 5.36 5.53 -9.24
C VAL A 90 4.34 5.32 -10.34
N ASN A 91 3.53 6.34 -10.61
CA ASN A 91 2.63 6.40 -11.77
C ASN A 91 1.79 5.12 -11.91
N SER A 92 1.18 4.68 -10.84
CA SER A 92 0.46 3.40 -10.78
C SER A 92 -0.95 3.57 -10.20
N ASN A 93 -1.83 2.63 -10.53
CA ASN A 93 -3.21 2.65 -10.09
C ASN A 93 -3.51 1.45 -9.19
N VAL A 94 -4.26 1.71 -8.14
CA VAL A 94 -4.81 0.70 -7.21
C VAL A 94 -6.31 0.94 -7.14
N LEU A 95 -7.09 0.04 -7.71
CA LEU A 95 -8.53 0.23 -7.87
C LEU A 95 -9.31 -0.99 -7.40
N ASN A 96 -10.36 -0.76 -6.62
CA ASN A 96 -11.27 -1.82 -6.17
C ASN A 96 -10.59 -2.86 -5.27
N SER A 97 -10.07 -2.46 -4.13
CA SER A 97 -9.57 -3.41 -3.12
C SER A 97 -10.68 -3.85 -2.19
N GLY A 98 -10.78 -5.13 -1.94
CA GLY A 98 -11.78 -5.70 -1.02
C GLY A 98 -11.50 -5.38 0.45
N ASN A 99 -10.31 -4.89 0.78
CA ASN A 99 -9.91 -4.35 2.08
C ASN A 99 -9.06 -3.08 1.86
N ASP A 100 -7.75 -3.11 2.09
CA ASP A 100 -6.88 -1.94 1.93
C ASP A 100 -6.32 -1.82 0.50
N GLY A 101 -6.13 -0.60 0.02
CA GLY A 101 -5.43 -0.36 -1.24
C GLY A 101 -3.96 -0.73 -1.12
N ILE A 102 -3.27 -0.11 -0.15
CA ILE A 102 -1.89 -0.44 0.20
C ILE A 102 -1.75 -0.44 1.72
N ASP A 103 -1.28 -1.54 2.32
CA ASP A 103 -0.94 -1.62 3.76
C ASP A 103 0.58 -1.67 3.95
N PHE A 104 1.07 -0.99 4.98
CA PHE A 104 2.47 -0.94 5.36
C PHE A 104 2.65 -1.32 6.82
N MET A 105 3.54 -2.28 7.09
CA MET A 105 3.98 -2.67 8.43
C MET A 105 5.51 -2.61 8.53
N GLU A 106 6.03 -1.90 9.53
CA GLU A 106 7.49 -1.76 9.80
C GLU A 106 8.33 -1.38 8.56
N SER A 107 7.78 -0.57 7.67
CA SER A 107 8.33 -0.35 6.33
C SER A 107 8.60 1.13 6.03
N THR A 108 9.48 1.38 5.05
CA THR A 108 9.70 2.71 4.48
C THR A 108 9.35 2.74 3.00
N ALA A 109 8.49 3.69 2.60
CA ALA A 109 8.02 3.76 1.23
C ALA A 109 7.76 5.19 0.73
N GLN A 110 7.76 5.32 -0.59
CA GLN A 110 7.32 6.53 -1.29
C GLN A 110 6.27 6.15 -2.34
N LEU A 111 5.16 6.87 -2.31
CA LEU A 111 4.07 6.80 -3.27
C LEU A 111 4.09 8.08 -4.09
N TYR A 112 4.34 8.00 -5.38
CA TYR A 112 4.47 9.14 -6.26
C TYR A 112 3.57 9.01 -7.48
N LYS A 113 2.69 9.97 -7.71
CA LYS A 113 1.72 9.96 -8.81
C LYS A 113 0.85 8.69 -8.81
N MET A 114 0.35 8.33 -7.63
CA MET A 114 -0.57 7.21 -7.47
C MET A 114 -2.01 7.65 -7.63
N ASN A 115 -2.83 6.77 -8.19
CA ASN A 115 -4.28 6.87 -8.11
C ASN A 115 -4.81 5.66 -7.33
N ILE A 116 -5.34 5.91 -6.13
CA ILE A 116 -5.79 4.86 -5.21
C ILE A 116 -7.27 5.10 -4.91
N SER A 117 -8.13 4.18 -5.34
CA SER A 117 -9.56 4.39 -5.16
C SER A 117 -10.38 3.13 -4.97
N SER A 118 -11.54 3.32 -4.34
CA SER A 118 -12.55 2.29 -4.16
C SER A 118 -12.08 1.11 -3.32
N SER A 119 -11.26 1.38 -2.31
CA SER A 119 -10.92 0.38 -1.29
C SER A 119 -12.04 0.26 -0.28
N ALA A 120 -12.43 -0.97 0.06
CA ALA A 120 -13.53 -1.22 1.00
C ALA A 120 -13.19 -0.81 2.43
N ASP A 121 -11.90 -0.73 2.78
CA ASP A 121 -11.45 -0.15 4.04
C ASP A 121 -10.53 1.06 3.76
N LYS A 122 -9.23 0.96 3.73
CA LYS A 122 -8.33 2.11 3.61
C LYS A 122 -7.73 2.23 2.21
N GLY A 123 -7.65 3.45 1.69
CA GLY A 123 -6.83 3.70 0.50
C GLY A 123 -5.37 3.41 0.78
N VAL A 124 -4.82 4.04 1.84
CA VAL A 124 -3.46 3.79 2.34
C VAL A 124 -3.49 3.60 3.84
N SER A 125 -2.98 2.47 4.31
CA SER A 125 -2.81 2.10 5.71
C SER A 125 -1.31 2.12 6.05
N VAL A 126 -0.92 2.91 7.05
CA VAL A 126 0.48 3.04 7.48
C VAL A 126 0.58 2.69 8.95
N GLY A 127 1.11 1.51 9.25
CA GLY A 127 1.14 0.94 10.59
C GLY A 127 2.51 0.50 11.07
N GLU A 128 2.57 0.19 12.36
CA GLU A 128 3.67 -0.48 13.02
C GLU A 128 5.04 0.19 12.74
N ASN A 129 5.16 1.48 13.13
CA ASN A 129 6.39 2.28 12.98
C ASN A 129 6.87 2.49 11.53
N SER A 130 5.97 2.39 10.56
CA SER A 130 6.27 2.68 9.15
C SER A 130 6.49 4.17 8.87
N ARG A 131 7.18 4.48 7.78
CA ARG A 131 7.38 5.85 7.29
C ARG A 131 7.05 5.92 5.81
N VAL A 132 5.99 6.65 5.47
CA VAL A 132 5.50 6.73 4.09
C VAL A 132 5.39 8.20 3.66
N LEU A 133 5.93 8.50 2.48
CA LEU A 133 5.69 9.74 1.76
C LEU A 133 4.69 9.48 0.64
N ILE A 134 3.61 10.26 0.61
CA ILE A 134 2.63 10.29 -0.47
C ILE A 134 2.76 11.64 -1.16
N ASN A 135 3.02 11.66 -2.46
CA ASN A 135 3.23 12.89 -3.19
C ASN A 135 2.59 12.87 -4.59
N ASP A 136 2.05 14.01 -5.03
CA ASP A 136 1.43 14.21 -6.34
C ASP A 136 0.35 13.16 -6.70
N SER A 137 -0.41 12.71 -5.73
CA SER A 137 -1.30 11.54 -5.84
C SER A 137 -2.78 11.91 -5.68
N ILE A 138 -3.66 10.99 -6.05
CA ILE A 138 -5.10 11.08 -5.81
C ILE A 138 -5.53 9.87 -4.99
N ILE A 139 -6.21 10.11 -3.88
CA ILE A 139 -6.76 9.08 -3.00
C ILE A 139 -8.24 9.35 -2.81
N SER A 140 -9.10 8.52 -3.41
CA SER A 140 -10.51 8.84 -3.51
C SER A 140 -11.45 7.66 -3.34
N SER A 141 -12.66 7.94 -2.87
CA SER A 141 -13.76 6.95 -2.84
C SER A 141 -13.47 5.71 -2.00
N ASN A 142 -12.62 5.81 -0.99
CA ASN A 142 -12.32 4.75 -0.02
C ASN A 142 -13.18 4.93 1.25
N ASN A 143 -13.29 3.91 2.08
CA ASN A 143 -13.88 4.10 3.41
C ASN A 143 -13.00 5.05 4.24
N TYR A 144 -11.68 4.80 4.32
CA TYR A 144 -10.69 5.75 4.83
C TYR A 144 -9.71 6.12 3.70
N GLY A 145 -9.42 7.40 3.53
CA GLY A 145 -8.39 7.85 2.58
C GLY A 145 -7.00 7.39 3.01
N VAL A 146 -6.47 8.00 4.07
CA VAL A 146 -5.16 7.64 4.64
C VAL A 146 -5.28 7.44 6.15
N VAL A 147 -4.74 6.34 6.63
CA VAL A 147 -4.64 6.01 8.06
C VAL A 147 -3.16 5.91 8.45
N SER A 148 -2.79 6.55 9.57
CA SER A 148 -1.48 6.37 10.21
C SER A 148 -1.67 5.87 11.64
N LYS A 149 -1.07 4.73 11.97
CA LYS A 149 -1.25 4.05 13.27
C LYS A 149 0.08 3.61 13.88
N ASP A 150 0.12 3.35 15.18
CA ASP A 150 1.18 2.63 15.86
C ASP A 150 2.61 3.20 15.62
N LEU A 151 2.84 4.46 16.04
CA LEU A 151 4.09 5.23 15.88
C LEU A 151 4.51 5.51 14.42
N SER A 152 3.67 5.25 13.46
CA SER A 152 3.97 5.51 12.05
C SER A 152 3.96 6.99 11.72
N LYS A 153 4.68 7.37 10.68
CA LYS A 153 4.73 8.75 10.16
C LYS A 153 4.37 8.76 8.69
N THR A 154 3.32 9.48 8.38
CA THR A 154 2.88 9.70 6.99
C THR A 154 3.05 11.17 6.63
N ILE A 155 3.69 11.45 5.52
CA ILE A 155 3.80 12.79 4.95
C ILE A 155 3.02 12.83 3.65
N ILE A 156 2.04 13.72 3.55
CA ILE A 156 1.20 13.91 2.37
C ILE A 156 1.53 15.26 1.75
N LYS A 157 1.91 15.27 0.46
CA LYS A 157 2.26 16.48 -0.28
C LYS A 157 1.56 16.51 -1.63
N ASN A 158 1.13 17.71 -2.06
CA ASN A 158 0.58 17.95 -3.39
C ASN A 158 -0.46 16.90 -3.82
N THR A 159 -1.25 16.39 -2.90
CA THR A 159 -2.12 15.22 -3.07
C THR A 159 -3.57 15.65 -2.87
N LEU A 160 -4.45 15.12 -3.69
CA LEU A 160 -5.89 15.29 -3.56
C LEU A 160 -6.49 14.11 -2.79
N LEU A 161 -7.17 14.40 -1.68
CA LEU A 161 -8.01 13.44 -0.96
C LEU A 161 -9.47 13.86 -1.14
N GLU A 162 -10.27 13.05 -1.81
CA GLU A 162 -11.66 13.39 -2.09
C GLU A 162 -12.59 12.17 -2.00
N ASN A 163 -13.85 12.45 -1.68
CA ASN A 163 -14.91 11.44 -1.68
C ASN A 163 -14.64 10.19 -0.81
N ASN A 164 -13.63 10.21 0.05
CA ASN A 164 -13.46 9.16 1.06
C ASN A 164 -14.47 9.41 2.18
N LYS A 165 -15.01 8.39 2.78
CA LYS A 165 -15.92 8.54 3.91
C LYS A 165 -15.24 9.22 5.10
N ILE A 166 -13.96 8.88 5.34
CA ILE A 166 -13.06 9.56 6.26
C ILE A 166 -11.77 9.86 5.51
N GLN A 167 -11.41 11.13 5.37
CA GLN A 167 -10.22 11.49 4.60
C GLN A 167 -8.93 11.04 5.27
N LEU A 168 -8.82 11.28 6.57
CA LEU A 168 -7.62 11.03 7.36
C LEU A 168 -7.98 10.46 8.73
N SER A 169 -7.19 9.51 9.22
CA SER A 169 -7.35 9.00 10.57
C SER A 169 -5.99 8.68 11.21
N VAL A 170 -5.85 8.93 12.51
CA VAL A 170 -4.67 8.57 13.30
C VAL A 170 -5.14 7.90 14.59
N TYR A 171 -4.56 6.75 14.91
CA TYR A 171 -4.89 6.03 16.14
C TYR A 171 -3.78 5.06 16.56
N LYS A 172 -3.93 4.48 17.74
CA LYS A 172 -3.13 3.36 18.24
C LYS A 172 -3.97 2.09 18.11
N LYS A 173 -3.51 1.11 17.37
CA LYS A 173 -4.15 -0.20 17.18
C LYS A 173 -3.46 -1.29 18.00
N ASN A 174 -2.13 -1.35 17.89
CA ASN A 174 -1.34 -2.41 18.46
C ASN A 174 -0.66 -1.95 19.77
N TRP A 175 -0.95 -2.63 20.86
CA TRP A 175 -0.43 -2.30 22.19
C TRP A 175 1.10 -2.32 22.30
N ARG A 176 1.78 -3.06 21.43
CA ARG A 176 3.25 -3.16 21.39
C ARG A 176 3.93 -1.85 20.99
N TYR A 177 3.23 -1.00 20.25
CA TYR A 177 3.73 0.31 19.86
C TYR A 177 3.20 1.37 20.81
N GLY A 178 4.07 2.21 21.31
CA GLY A 178 3.80 3.11 22.43
C GLY A 178 2.86 4.29 22.16
N GLY A 179 2.38 4.51 20.94
CA GLY A 179 1.58 5.67 20.58
C GLY A 179 0.80 5.53 19.28
N SER A 180 0.02 6.57 18.96
CA SER A 180 -0.68 6.70 17.68
C SER A 180 0.27 7.01 16.52
N GLY A 181 -0.27 7.00 15.30
CA GLY A 181 0.45 7.52 14.14
C GLY A 181 0.47 9.05 14.07
N VAL A 182 1.17 9.59 13.09
CA VAL A 182 1.21 11.02 12.77
C VAL A 182 1.05 11.21 11.27
N ILE A 183 0.21 12.17 10.87
CA ILE A 183 0.07 12.61 9.48
C ILE A 183 0.50 14.09 9.39
N GLN A 184 1.43 14.39 8.49
CA GLN A 184 1.83 15.75 8.14
C GLN A 184 1.37 16.07 6.73
N ILE A 185 0.69 17.18 6.53
CA ILE A 185 0.10 17.58 5.26
C ILE A 185 0.77 18.85 4.75
N LYS A 186 1.10 18.90 3.45
CA LYS A 186 1.65 20.07 2.80
C LYS A 186 1.11 20.21 1.38
N ASN A 187 0.60 21.39 1.06
CA ASN A 187 0.11 21.76 -0.28
C ASN A 187 -0.86 20.72 -0.89
N SER A 188 -1.74 20.17 -0.06
CA SER A 188 -2.67 19.12 -0.48
C SER A 188 -4.11 19.60 -0.32
N GLU A 189 -4.99 19.10 -1.16
CA GLU A 189 -6.42 19.38 -1.11
C GLU A 189 -7.15 18.24 -0.42
N ILE A 190 -7.96 18.57 0.57
CA ILE A 190 -8.79 17.62 1.30
C ILE A 190 -10.22 18.09 1.17
N SER A 191 -11.03 17.35 0.41
CA SER A 191 -12.43 17.71 0.25
C SER A 191 -13.18 17.57 1.58
N ALA A 192 -14.05 18.52 1.85
CA ALA A 192 -14.87 18.49 3.04
C ALA A 192 -15.83 17.29 2.98
N VAL A 193 -15.64 16.35 3.88
CA VAL A 193 -16.63 15.34 4.27
C VAL A 193 -16.88 15.56 5.75
N GLU A 194 -18.03 15.20 6.28
CA GLU A 194 -18.27 15.28 7.72
C GLU A 194 -17.14 14.58 8.47
N ASN A 195 -16.21 15.39 8.99
CA ASN A 195 -14.97 14.92 9.56
C ASN A 195 -15.20 14.40 10.96
N TYR A 196 -15.03 13.12 11.18
CA TYR A 196 -14.76 12.59 12.50
C TYR A 196 -13.25 12.46 12.67
N ILE A 197 -12.65 13.34 13.45
CA ILE A 197 -11.33 13.13 14.04
C ILE A 197 -11.59 12.38 15.35
N ASN A 198 -11.41 11.07 15.35
CA ASN A 198 -11.29 10.33 16.60
C ASN A 198 -9.84 10.46 17.09
N SER A 199 -9.66 11.26 18.12
CA SER A 199 -8.44 11.29 18.94
C SER A 199 -8.76 10.54 20.24
N ASP A 200 -8.46 9.26 20.28
CA ASP A 200 -8.36 8.53 21.54
C ASP A 200 -6.89 8.38 21.94
#